data_9040c7815890b6ad107e6105a4e68089
#
_entry.id   9040c7815890b6ad107e6105a4e68089
#
_cell.length_a   1.000
_cell.length_b   1.000
_cell.length_c   1.000
_cell.angle_alpha   90.00
_cell.angle_beta   90.00
_cell.angle_gamma   90.00
#
_symmetry.space_group_name_H-M   'P 1'
#
loop_
_entity.id
_entity.type
_entity.pdbx_description
1 polymer ?
#
loop_
_entity_poly.entity_id
_entity_poly.type
_entity_poly.pdbx_seq_one_letter_code
_entity_poly.pdbx_strand_id
1 'polypeptide(L)'
;DFGAWFDSRYGQQFTGRKGSDIRTDLYVTVEEAFFGARKDIYVGMGKIEFEVAPGLSNGSTHRVTGRGQKGSTPELNGDLIVKISYLRHHQFEVRGVDFHTTMKISLPTAAIGGSEYVQVLEEKIKIKIKPGTQPDTTLRVQGKGMMTRVGLRGDLYIKIRVEIPTSLSSIERDFFEKMQAGLT
;
A
#
# COMPACT_ATOMS: atom_id res chain seq x y z
N ASP A 1 53.89 -24.44 33.31
CA ASP A 1 52.67 -24.82 32.55
C ASP A 1 52.38 -23.73 31.49
N PHE A 2 52.87 -23.99 30.26
CA PHE A 2 52.87 -23.03 29.18
C PHE A 2 51.47 -22.63 28.72
N GLY A 3 50.50 -23.53 28.90
CA GLY A 3 49.10 -23.29 28.56
C GLY A 3 48.42 -22.24 29.45
N ALA A 4 48.63 -22.34 30.76
CA ALA A 4 48.04 -21.38 31.70
C ALA A 4 48.65 -19.99 31.60
N TRP A 5 49.95 -19.89 31.21
CA TRP A 5 50.60 -18.62 30.93
C TRP A 5 50.13 -17.96 29.62
N PHE A 6 49.83 -18.76 28.60
CA PHE A 6 49.32 -18.29 27.32
C PHE A 6 47.88 -17.80 27.46
N ASP A 7 47.00 -18.53 28.18
CA ASP A 7 45.63 -18.14 28.46
C ASP A 7 45.50 -16.85 29.30
N SER A 8 46.42 -16.68 30.26
CA SER A 8 46.39 -15.48 31.13
C SER A 8 46.90 -14.20 30.42
N ARG A 9 47.64 -14.34 29.33
CA ARG A 9 48.25 -13.18 28.63
C ARG A 9 47.64 -12.90 27.26
N TYR A 10 47.02 -13.89 26.63
CA TYR A 10 46.39 -13.80 25.32
C TYR A 10 44.91 -14.23 25.31
N GLY A 11 44.40 -14.74 26.45
CA GLY A 11 43.02 -15.11 26.67
C GLY A 11 42.07 -13.93 27.00
N GLN A 12 42.53 -12.68 26.83
CA GLN A 12 41.58 -11.58 26.70
C GLN A 12 40.87 -11.80 25.38
N GLN A 13 39.73 -12.49 25.45
CA GLN A 13 38.71 -12.41 24.41
C GLN A 13 38.65 -10.93 24.03
N PHE A 14 39.00 -10.64 22.79
CA PHE A 14 38.60 -9.39 22.13
C PHE A 14 37.07 -9.36 22.17
N THR A 15 36.50 -8.99 23.31
CA THR A 15 35.07 -8.65 23.42
C THR A 15 34.91 -7.32 22.71
N GLY A 16 35.00 -7.38 21.38
CA GLY A 16 34.71 -6.23 20.53
C GLY A 16 33.29 -5.77 20.86
N ARG A 17 33.13 -4.49 21.12
CA ARG A 17 31.82 -3.92 21.40
C ARG A 17 30.96 -4.00 20.13
N LYS A 18 29.85 -4.75 20.20
CA LYS A 18 28.85 -4.81 19.11
C LYS A 18 28.12 -3.48 19.01
N GLY A 19 27.99 -2.95 17.79
CA GLY A 19 27.14 -1.80 17.50
C GLY A 19 25.65 -2.13 17.69
N SER A 20 24.86 -1.16 18.07
CA SER A 20 23.42 -1.32 18.23
C SER A 20 22.72 -1.32 16.87
N ASP A 21 21.60 -2.04 16.78
CA ASP A 21 20.73 -1.99 15.62
C ASP A 21 20.06 -0.61 15.53
N ILE A 22 19.86 -0.14 14.30
CA ILE A 22 19.13 1.09 14.00
C ILE A 22 17.79 0.70 13.40
N ARG A 23 16.71 1.35 13.82
CA ARG A 23 15.37 1.17 13.25
C ARG A 23 14.96 2.43 12.53
N THR A 24 14.35 2.27 11.34
CA THR A 24 13.85 3.38 10.54
C THR A 24 12.58 2.97 9.81
N ASP A 25 11.67 3.92 9.59
CA ASP A 25 10.52 3.75 8.71
C ASP A 25 10.88 4.20 7.29
N LEU A 26 10.56 3.38 6.32
CA LEU A 26 10.64 3.73 4.90
C LEU A 26 9.24 3.92 4.35
N TYR A 27 8.92 5.16 4.00
CA TYR A 27 7.65 5.50 3.40
C TYR A 27 7.69 5.24 1.89
N VAL A 28 6.75 4.44 1.42
CA VAL A 28 6.61 4.07 0.00
C VAL A 28 5.20 4.38 -0.49
N THR A 29 5.07 4.77 -1.75
CA THR A 29 3.74 4.87 -2.37
C THR A 29 3.21 3.49 -2.71
N VAL A 30 1.92 3.40 -3.00
CA VAL A 30 1.30 2.13 -3.40
C VAL A 30 1.88 1.65 -4.73
N GLU A 31 2.17 2.58 -5.66
CA GLU A 31 2.81 2.30 -6.95
C GLU A 31 4.23 1.74 -6.77
N GLU A 32 5.04 2.38 -5.92
CA GLU A 32 6.39 1.91 -5.59
C GLU A 32 6.37 0.50 -4.99
N ALA A 33 5.40 0.23 -4.11
CA ALA A 33 5.25 -1.09 -3.53
C ALA A 33 4.70 -2.13 -4.54
N PHE A 34 3.92 -1.68 -5.53
CA PHE A 34 3.34 -2.54 -6.56
C PHE A 34 4.37 -2.90 -7.63
N PHE A 35 5.05 -1.90 -8.20
CA PHE A 35 5.98 -2.08 -9.32
C PHE A 35 7.41 -2.35 -8.87
N GLY A 36 7.72 -2.05 -7.61
CA GLY A 36 9.09 -1.99 -7.11
C GLY A 36 9.73 -0.62 -7.32
N ALA A 37 10.70 -0.29 -6.48
CA ALA A 37 11.44 0.97 -6.56
C ALA A 37 12.80 0.85 -5.88
N ARG A 38 13.68 1.80 -6.16
CA ARG A 38 14.91 2.01 -5.38
C ARG A 38 14.79 3.28 -4.60
N LYS A 39 15.09 3.21 -3.31
CA LYS A 39 14.98 4.35 -2.39
C LYS A 39 16.25 4.48 -1.57
N ASP A 40 16.58 5.72 -1.30
CA ASP A 40 17.71 6.04 -0.46
C ASP A 40 17.26 6.18 1.00
N ILE A 41 17.95 5.48 1.90
CA ILE A 41 17.76 5.61 3.34
C ILE A 41 19.00 6.31 3.91
N TYR A 42 18.81 7.38 4.64
CA TYR A 42 19.86 8.11 5.29
C TYR A 42 19.98 7.65 6.75
N VAL A 43 21.15 7.14 7.12
CA VAL A 43 21.45 6.69 8.48
C VAL A 43 22.70 7.44 8.96
N GLY A 44 22.52 8.38 9.88
CA GLY A 44 23.56 9.32 10.27
C GLY A 44 24.04 10.12 9.05
N MET A 45 25.34 10.07 8.76
CA MET A 45 25.93 10.72 7.58
C MET A 45 26.06 9.77 6.37
N GLY A 46 25.57 8.54 6.49
CA GLY A 46 25.64 7.52 5.43
C GLY A 46 24.35 7.42 4.64
N LYS A 47 24.48 7.08 3.35
CA LYS A 47 23.39 6.78 2.42
C LYS A 47 23.39 5.30 2.12
N ILE A 48 22.22 4.66 2.19
CA ILE A 48 22.01 3.26 1.89
C ILE A 48 20.93 3.17 0.82
N GLU A 49 21.23 2.57 -0.32
CA GLU A 49 20.22 2.25 -1.33
C GLU A 49 19.44 1.01 -0.85
N PHE A 50 18.13 1.14 -0.78
CA PHE A 50 17.22 0.07 -0.42
C PHE A 50 16.30 -0.27 -1.60
N GLU A 51 16.28 -1.54 -1.98
CA GLU A 51 15.42 -2.03 -3.05
C GLU A 51 14.06 -2.42 -2.47
N VAL A 52 13.02 -1.69 -2.88
CA VAL A 52 11.62 -2.03 -2.61
C VAL A 52 11.20 -3.05 -3.66
N ALA A 53 11.21 -4.33 -3.28
CA ALA A 53 10.76 -5.40 -4.18
C ALA A 53 9.24 -5.29 -4.44
N PRO A 54 8.77 -5.64 -5.66
CA PRO A 54 7.34 -5.68 -5.96
C PRO A 54 6.57 -6.55 -4.97
N GLY A 55 5.41 -6.06 -4.50
CA GLY A 55 4.57 -6.78 -3.55
C GLY A 55 5.06 -6.74 -2.11
N LEU A 56 5.94 -5.83 -1.76
CA LEU A 56 6.41 -5.65 -0.39
C LEU A 56 5.26 -5.12 0.49
N SER A 57 4.91 -5.87 1.53
CA SER A 57 3.72 -5.61 2.34
C SER A 57 3.87 -4.40 3.26
N ASN A 58 2.80 -3.65 3.44
CA ASN A 58 2.72 -2.58 4.44
C ASN A 58 2.96 -3.14 5.85
N GLY A 59 3.77 -2.47 6.64
CA GLY A 59 4.15 -2.88 7.99
C GLY A 59 5.23 -3.97 8.06
N SER A 60 5.69 -4.53 6.92
CA SER A 60 6.76 -5.52 6.90
C SER A 60 8.10 -4.91 7.35
N THR A 61 8.92 -5.74 7.97
CA THR A 61 10.23 -5.34 8.49
C THR A 61 11.33 -6.09 7.77
N HIS A 62 12.35 -5.36 7.32
CA HIS A 62 13.49 -5.89 6.58
C HIS A 62 14.79 -5.53 7.29
N ARG A 63 15.69 -6.50 7.37
CA ARG A 63 17.01 -6.34 8.00
C ARG A 63 18.07 -6.16 6.94
N VAL A 64 18.88 -5.11 7.07
CA VAL A 64 20.07 -4.87 6.26
C VAL A 64 21.29 -5.03 7.17
N THR A 65 21.99 -6.15 7.01
CA THR A 65 23.06 -6.57 7.90
C THR A 65 24.25 -5.59 7.86
N GLY A 66 24.81 -5.29 9.03
CA GLY A 66 26.00 -4.47 9.19
C GLY A 66 25.82 -2.97 8.88
N ARG A 67 24.54 -2.51 8.73
CA ARG A 67 24.22 -1.10 8.41
C ARG A 67 23.63 -0.33 9.60
N GLY A 68 23.75 -0.87 10.83
CA GLY A 68 23.42 -0.19 12.07
C GLY A 68 24.57 0.67 12.60
N GLN A 69 24.65 0.83 13.92
CA GLN A 69 25.76 1.55 14.56
C GLN A 69 27.05 0.78 14.41
N LYS A 70 28.15 1.51 14.31
CA LYS A 70 29.49 0.93 14.20
C LYS A 70 29.85 0.17 15.49
N GLY A 71 30.35 -1.04 15.32
CA GLY A 71 31.00 -1.82 16.34
C GLY A 71 32.50 -1.54 16.39
N SER A 72 33.25 -2.31 17.19
CA SER A 72 34.71 -2.22 17.25
C SER A 72 35.38 -2.69 15.97
N THR A 73 34.72 -3.58 15.22
CA THR A 73 35.15 -4.02 13.89
C THR A 73 33.94 -4.02 12.96
N PRO A 74 34.09 -4.02 11.62
CA PRO A 74 32.98 -4.03 10.68
C PRO A 74 32.01 -5.19 10.88
N GLU A 75 32.51 -6.37 11.28
CA GLU A 75 31.71 -7.59 11.53
C GLU A 75 30.86 -7.45 12.80
N LEU A 76 31.19 -6.52 13.67
CA LEU A 76 30.46 -6.21 14.91
C LEU A 76 29.55 -5.00 14.75
N ASN A 77 29.38 -4.47 13.55
CA ASN A 77 28.35 -3.45 13.32
C ASN A 77 26.97 -4.01 13.64
N GLY A 78 26.09 -3.16 14.14
CA GLY A 78 24.66 -3.46 14.26
C GLY A 78 23.99 -3.54 12.88
N ASP A 79 22.71 -3.90 12.85
CA ASP A 79 21.94 -3.99 11.63
C ASP A 79 21.00 -2.78 11.49
N LEU A 80 20.62 -2.49 10.26
CA LEU A 80 19.53 -1.54 9.98
C LEU A 80 18.24 -2.32 9.80
N ILE A 81 17.24 -1.99 10.59
CA ILE A 81 15.89 -2.57 10.55
C ILE A 81 14.98 -1.55 9.90
N VAL A 82 14.54 -1.85 8.67
CA VAL A 82 13.69 -1.00 7.86
C VAL A 82 12.26 -1.49 7.95
N LYS A 83 11.34 -0.68 8.46
CA LYS A 83 9.91 -0.94 8.46
C LYS A 83 9.28 -0.23 7.28
N ILE A 84 8.56 -0.98 6.46
CA ILE A 84 7.83 -0.43 5.31
C ILE A 84 6.51 0.18 5.76
N SER A 85 6.26 1.41 5.37
CA SER A 85 5.01 2.12 5.66
C SER A 85 4.44 2.72 4.38
N TYR A 86 3.21 2.32 4.00
CA TYR A 86 2.58 2.87 2.82
C TYR A 86 2.11 4.30 3.07
N LEU A 87 2.39 5.16 2.11
CA LEU A 87 1.75 6.48 2.05
C LEU A 87 0.27 6.31 1.67
N ARG A 88 -0.55 7.21 2.21
CA ARG A 88 -1.97 7.23 1.86
C ARG A 88 -2.14 7.51 0.37
N HIS A 89 -2.85 6.63 -0.32
CA HIS A 89 -3.20 6.85 -1.71
C HIS A 89 -4.47 7.73 -1.81
N HIS A 90 -4.53 8.61 -2.82
CA HIS A 90 -5.63 9.56 -2.98
C HIS A 90 -6.94 8.92 -3.43
N GLN A 91 -6.89 7.80 -4.14
CA GLN A 91 -8.03 7.16 -4.80
C GLN A 91 -8.52 5.91 -4.07
N PHE A 92 -7.64 5.14 -3.43
CA PHE A 92 -8.01 3.91 -2.76
C PHE A 92 -7.26 3.68 -1.46
N GLU A 93 -7.88 2.91 -0.59
CA GLU A 93 -7.31 2.41 0.65
C GLU A 93 -6.82 0.98 0.42
N VAL A 94 -5.61 0.68 0.87
CA VAL A 94 -5.04 -0.69 0.83
C VAL A 94 -5.36 -1.39 2.14
N ARG A 95 -6.10 -2.48 2.08
CA ARG A 95 -6.40 -3.36 3.23
C ARG A 95 -5.85 -4.75 2.96
N GLY A 96 -4.75 -5.08 3.62
CA GLY A 96 -4.01 -6.29 3.31
C GLY A 96 -3.48 -6.25 1.87
N VAL A 97 -4.06 -7.05 0.99
CA VAL A 97 -3.73 -7.09 -0.44
C VAL A 97 -4.84 -6.53 -1.33
N ASP A 98 -5.94 -6.08 -0.74
CA ASP A 98 -7.09 -5.59 -1.48
C ASP A 98 -7.10 -4.06 -1.55
N PHE A 99 -7.61 -3.54 -2.67
CA PHE A 99 -7.89 -2.13 -2.84
C PHE A 99 -9.35 -1.84 -2.56
N HIS A 100 -9.62 -0.78 -1.81
CA HIS A 100 -10.96 -0.29 -1.52
C HIS A 100 -11.10 1.13 -2.02
N THR A 101 -12.13 1.39 -2.84
CA THR A 101 -12.42 2.71 -3.38
C THR A 101 -13.91 2.98 -3.38
N THR A 102 -14.27 4.24 -3.60
CA THR A 102 -15.67 4.66 -3.77
C THR A 102 -15.83 5.21 -5.17
N MET A 103 -16.85 4.73 -5.87
CA MET A 103 -17.24 5.22 -7.19
C MET A 103 -18.58 5.95 -7.09
N LYS A 104 -18.62 7.15 -7.62
CA LYS A 104 -19.83 7.93 -7.76
C LYS A 104 -20.45 7.65 -9.11
N ILE A 105 -21.73 7.31 -9.13
CA ILE A 105 -22.49 7.09 -10.35
C ILE A 105 -23.73 8.00 -10.34
N SER A 106 -24.23 8.35 -11.52
CA SER A 106 -25.45 9.15 -11.64
C SER A 106 -26.70 8.34 -11.25
N LEU A 107 -27.75 9.01 -10.82
CA LEU A 107 -29.05 8.38 -10.55
C LEU A 107 -29.58 7.61 -11.75
N PRO A 108 -29.57 8.14 -13.00
CA PRO A 108 -29.96 7.37 -14.18
C PRO A 108 -29.11 6.09 -14.36
N THR A 109 -27.78 6.17 -14.23
CA THR A 109 -26.92 4.98 -14.34
C THR A 109 -27.25 3.94 -13.28
N ALA A 110 -27.56 4.36 -12.05
CA ALA A 110 -27.97 3.43 -10.99
C ALA A 110 -29.33 2.76 -11.31
N ALA A 111 -30.30 3.51 -11.85
CA ALA A 111 -31.64 3.03 -12.13
C ALA A 111 -31.72 2.09 -13.34
N ILE A 112 -31.17 2.50 -14.48
CA ILE A 112 -31.28 1.78 -15.74
C ILE A 112 -30.04 0.94 -16.11
N GLY A 113 -28.96 1.06 -15.32
CA GLY A 113 -27.69 0.40 -15.60
C GLY A 113 -26.82 1.18 -16.57
N GLY A 114 -25.59 0.69 -16.74
CA GLY A 114 -24.62 1.34 -17.61
C GLY A 114 -23.22 0.78 -17.43
N SER A 115 -22.25 1.56 -17.81
CA SER A 115 -20.84 1.23 -17.62
C SER A 115 -20.08 2.47 -17.18
N GLU A 116 -19.23 2.29 -16.17
CA GLU A 116 -18.35 3.31 -15.65
C GLU A 116 -16.89 2.83 -15.73
N TYR A 117 -15.96 3.75 -15.59
CA TYR A 117 -14.55 3.41 -15.61
C TYR A 117 -13.88 3.82 -14.30
N VAL A 118 -13.02 2.94 -13.80
CA VAL A 118 -12.16 3.24 -12.66
C VAL A 118 -10.70 3.11 -13.09
N GLN A 119 -9.87 4.08 -12.70
CA GLN A 119 -8.43 3.99 -12.86
C GLN A 119 -7.87 3.27 -11.64
N VAL A 120 -7.10 2.22 -11.85
CA VAL A 120 -6.39 1.49 -10.79
C VAL A 120 -4.93 1.41 -11.18
N LEU A 121 -4.08 2.21 -10.52
CA LEU A 121 -2.70 2.40 -10.93
C LEU A 121 -2.63 2.79 -12.43
N GLU A 122 -1.98 1.98 -13.25
CA GLU A 122 -1.87 2.21 -14.69
C GLU A 122 -3.00 1.59 -15.52
N GLU A 123 -3.92 0.84 -14.87
CA GLU A 123 -4.99 0.15 -15.57
C GLU A 123 -6.31 0.93 -15.53
N LYS A 124 -6.97 1.09 -16.67
CA LYS A 124 -8.35 1.61 -16.77
C LYS A 124 -9.32 0.45 -16.90
N ILE A 125 -10.14 0.26 -15.88
CA ILE A 125 -11.05 -0.89 -15.77
C ILE A 125 -12.48 -0.43 -16.03
N LYS A 126 -13.18 -1.14 -16.95
CA LYS A 126 -14.60 -0.91 -17.22
C LYS A 126 -15.43 -1.70 -16.23
N ILE A 127 -16.31 -1.01 -15.51
CA ILE A 127 -17.22 -1.57 -14.53
C ILE A 127 -18.65 -1.54 -15.09
N LYS A 128 -19.28 -2.70 -15.14
CA LYS A 128 -20.68 -2.80 -15.56
C LYS A 128 -21.58 -2.58 -14.33
N ILE A 129 -22.45 -1.58 -14.42
CA ILE A 129 -23.47 -1.26 -13.42
C ILE A 129 -24.78 -1.92 -13.83
N LYS A 130 -25.32 -2.76 -12.96
CA LYS A 130 -26.61 -3.41 -13.20
C LYS A 130 -27.76 -2.43 -12.95
N PRO A 131 -28.89 -2.55 -13.70
CA PRO A 131 -30.10 -1.79 -13.39
C PRO A 131 -30.55 -2.02 -11.94
N GLY A 132 -31.00 -0.95 -11.28
CA GLY A 132 -31.46 -1.01 -9.89
C GLY A 132 -30.32 -1.12 -8.86
N THR A 133 -29.08 -0.76 -9.22
CA THR A 133 -27.94 -0.73 -8.28
C THR A 133 -28.23 0.28 -7.17
N GLN A 134 -28.20 -0.19 -5.93
CA GLN A 134 -28.47 0.63 -4.76
C GLN A 134 -27.21 1.34 -4.24
N PRO A 135 -27.37 2.49 -3.58
CA PRO A 135 -26.27 3.12 -2.84
C PRO A 135 -25.65 2.12 -1.86
N ASP A 136 -24.35 2.31 -1.58
CA ASP A 136 -23.55 1.46 -0.69
C ASP A 136 -23.34 0.00 -1.16
N THR A 137 -23.87 -0.38 -2.32
CA THR A 137 -23.53 -1.65 -2.95
C THR A 137 -22.02 -1.72 -3.18
N THR A 138 -21.41 -2.85 -2.83
CA THR A 138 -19.98 -3.09 -3.09
C THR A 138 -19.80 -4.06 -4.24
N LEU A 139 -19.09 -3.62 -5.27
CA LEU A 139 -18.69 -4.44 -6.41
C LEU A 139 -17.26 -4.95 -6.19
N ARG A 140 -17.04 -6.23 -6.45
CA ARG A 140 -15.72 -6.87 -6.39
C ARG A 140 -15.20 -7.10 -7.80
N VAL A 141 -13.97 -6.67 -8.05
CA VAL A 141 -13.25 -6.94 -9.29
C VAL A 141 -12.03 -7.79 -8.95
N GLN A 142 -12.09 -9.05 -9.33
CA GLN A 142 -11.07 -10.03 -8.98
C GLN A 142 -9.71 -9.71 -9.62
N GLY A 143 -8.63 -9.90 -8.85
CA GLY A 143 -7.26 -9.74 -9.32
C GLY A 143 -6.86 -8.30 -9.67
N LYS A 144 -7.56 -7.29 -9.11
CA LYS A 144 -7.27 -5.86 -9.35
C LYS A 144 -6.82 -5.12 -8.08
N GLY A 145 -6.41 -5.86 -7.07
CA GLY A 145 -5.80 -5.35 -5.84
C GLY A 145 -4.27 -5.26 -5.93
N MET A 146 -3.64 -5.24 -4.76
CA MET A 146 -2.19 -5.16 -4.58
C MET A 146 -1.50 -6.45 -5.04
N MET A 147 -0.30 -6.32 -5.56
CA MET A 147 0.59 -7.44 -5.85
C MET A 147 1.15 -8.04 -4.54
N THR A 148 1.26 -9.35 -4.48
CA THR A 148 2.01 -10.04 -3.43
C THR A 148 3.41 -10.40 -3.92
N ARG A 149 4.34 -10.70 -3.01
CA ARG A 149 5.71 -11.13 -3.36
C ARG A 149 5.78 -12.42 -4.19
N VAL A 150 4.74 -13.23 -4.17
CA VAL A 150 4.62 -14.47 -4.96
C VAL A 150 3.90 -14.26 -6.29
N GLY A 151 3.63 -13.01 -6.68
CA GLY A 151 3.02 -12.66 -7.97
C GLY A 151 1.50 -12.82 -8.01
N LEU A 152 0.85 -13.13 -6.89
CA LEU A 152 -0.61 -13.12 -6.81
C LEU A 152 -1.11 -11.68 -6.57
N ARG A 153 -2.31 -11.38 -7.05
CA ARG A 153 -2.96 -10.09 -6.82
C ARG A 153 -4.20 -10.27 -5.94
N GLY A 154 -4.40 -9.33 -5.04
CA GLY A 154 -5.67 -9.17 -4.32
C GLY A 154 -6.78 -8.64 -5.23
N ASP A 155 -7.89 -8.23 -4.65
CA ASP A 155 -9.07 -7.78 -5.37
C ASP A 155 -9.29 -6.27 -5.18
N LEU A 156 -10.12 -5.71 -6.06
CA LEU A 156 -10.60 -4.34 -5.93
C LEU A 156 -12.06 -4.37 -5.48
N TYR A 157 -12.35 -3.68 -4.39
CA TYR A 157 -13.69 -3.46 -3.87
C TYR A 157 -14.11 -2.02 -4.12
N ILE A 158 -15.21 -1.86 -4.85
CA ILE A 158 -15.74 -0.56 -5.26
C ILE A 158 -17.08 -0.34 -4.56
N LYS A 159 -17.13 0.58 -3.62
CA LYS A 159 -18.37 1.00 -2.97
C LYS A 159 -19.09 2.03 -3.84
N ILE A 160 -20.31 1.75 -4.21
CA ILE A 160 -21.11 2.63 -5.07
C ILE A 160 -21.73 3.73 -4.24
N ARG A 161 -21.59 4.96 -4.70
CA ARG A 161 -22.35 6.13 -4.26
C ARG A 161 -23.18 6.65 -5.42
N VAL A 162 -24.49 6.81 -5.20
CA VAL A 162 -25.37 7.43 -6.18
C VAL A 162 -25.42 8.92 -5.91
N GLU A 163 -25.08 9.71 -6.92
CA GLU A 163 -25.19 11.17 -6.84
C GLU A 163 -26.57 11.63 -7.32
N ILE A 164 -27.25 12.33 -6.44
CA ILE A 164 -28.50 13.02 -6.79
C ILE A 164 -28.12 14.40 -7.32
N PRO A 165 -28.60 14.81 -8.51
CA PRO A 165 -28.28 16.11 -9.06
C PRO A 165 -28.80 17.22 -8.15
N THR A 166 -27.95 18.19 -7.83
CA THR A 166 -28.28 19.35 -6.99
C THR A 166 -28.98 20.47 -7.76
N SER A 167 -28.85 20.47 -9.09
CA SER A 167 -29.53 21.39 -10.02
C SER A 167 -30.12 20.57 -11.16
N LEU A 168 -31.38 20.86 -11.50
CA LEU A 168 -32.08 20.19 -12.58
C LEU A 168 -32.40 21.22 -13.68
N SER A 169 -32.19 20.81 -14.92
CA SER A 169 -32.78 21.52 -16.08
C SER A 169 -34.30 21.42 -16.04
N SER A 170 -34.98 22.25 -16.85
CA SER A 170 -36.48 22.20 -16.95
C SER A 170 -36.97 20.83 -17.40
N ILE A 171 -36.26 20.19 -18.32
CA ILE A 171 -36.61 18.86 -18.84
C ILE A 171 -36.46 17.78 -17.76
N GLU A 172 -35.36 17.79 -17.03
CA GLU A 172 -35.11 16.85 -15.93
C GLU A 172 -36.12 17.03 -14.81
N ARG A 173 -36.46 18.27 -14.46
CA ARG A 173 -37.47 18.55 -13.45
C ARG A 173 -38.84 17.99 -13.86
N ASP A 174 -39.30 18.26 -15.08
CA ASP A 174 -40.57 17.72 -15.62
C ASP A 174 -40.58 16.19 -15.57
N PHE A 175 -39.45 15.56 -15.90
CA PHE A 175 -39.30 14.11 -15.83
C PHE A 175 -39.44 13.58 -14.39
N PHE A 176 -38.78 14.19 -13.43
CA PHE A 176 -38.85 13.77 -12.02
C PHE A 176 -40.23 14.04 -11.42
N GLU A 177 -40.88 15.16 -11.76
CA GLU A 177 -42.26 15.45 -11.32
C GLU A 177 -43.26 14.42 -11.85
N LYS A 178 -43.15 14.02 -13.11
CA LYS A 178 -43.97 12.96 -13.69
C LYS A 178 -43.74 11.59 -13.03
N MET A 179 -42.45 11.28 -12.72
CA MET A 179 -42.11 10.05 -12.03
C MET A 179 -42.65 10.05 -10.60
N GLN A 180 -42.58 11.18 -9.89
CA GLN A 180 -43.16 11.33 -8.55
C GLN A 180 -44.68 11.16 -8.54
N ALA A 181 -45.37 11.74 -9.51
CA ALA A 181 -46.81 11.59 -9.67
C ALA A 181 -47.25 10.14 -9.97
N GLY A 182 -46.41 9.35 -10.65
CA GLY A 182 -46.63 7.94 -10.92
C GLY A 182 -46.37 7.00 -9.76
N LEU A 183 -45.72 7.49 -8.68
CA LEU A 183 -45.44 6.72 -7.46
C LEU A 183 -46.53 6.87 -6.39
N THR A 184 -47.54 7.73 -6.66
CA THR A 184 -48.74 7.91 -5.82
C THR A 184 -49.93 7.15 -6.39
#